data_cfb0ce5783ac737b6718f35c6a36eb35
#
_entry.id   cfb0ce5783ac737b6718f35c6a36eb35
#
_cell.length_a   1.000
_cell.length_b   1.000
_cell.length_c   1.000
_cell.angle_alpha   90.00
_cell.angle_beta   90.00
_cell.angle_gamma   90.00
#
_symmetry.space_group_name_H-M   'P 1'
#
loop_
_entity.id
_entity.type
_entity.pdbx_description
1 polymer ?
#
loop_
_entity_poly.entity_id
_entity_poly.type
_entity_poly.pdbx_seq_one_letter_code
_entity_poly.pdbx_strand_id
1 'polypeptide(L)'
;MNQLKRLFVWLSRLHRCRGFGIQSPTDYWIVRYVINEHWPYYQYSEVGRGDDWLRRKLGRLYLRIANWRQPRVIVSNDYGDYWQAGCRRAVVTNEATGIVELMHTDISEADSLANRLESTVDDHSVVVIEGLWRNREAWRRLKANQHVRITFDLYYCGILLFDSKRAKQDYIINF
;
A
#
# COMPACT_ATOMS: atom_id res chain seq x y z
N MET A 1 3.86 2.66 -18.77
CA MET A 1 3.33 4.06 -18.70
C MET A 1 4.37 5.04 -19.22
N ASN A 2 4.01 5.98 -20.10
CA ASN A 2 4.92 6.95 -20.73
C ASN A 2 5.54 7.91 -19.69
N GLN A 3 6.80 8.31 -19.91
CA GLN A 3 7.56 9.22 -19.01
C GLN A 3 6.86 10.57 -18.79
N LEU A 4 6.28 11.14 -19.85
CA LEU A 4 5.51 12.40 -19.78
C LEU A 4 4.31 12.29 -18.82
N LYS A 5 3.58 11.17 -18.85
CA LYS A 5 2.46 10.93 -17.93
C LYS A 5 2.93 10.84 -16.48
N ARG A 6 4.08 10.21 -16.23
CA ARG A 6 4.68 10.14 -14.89
C ARG A 6 5.03 11.53 -14.34
N LEU A 7 5.68 12.35 -15.17
CA LEU A 7 6.03 13.72 -14.82
C LEU A 7 4.78 14.55 -14.50
N PHE A 8 3.74 14.45 -15.32
CA PHE A 8 2.49 15.16 -15.10
C PHE A 8 1.82 14.74 -13.78
N VAL A 9 1.75 13.43 -13.50
CA VAL A 9 1.21 12.92 -12.22
C VAL A 9 2.00 13.46 -11.05
N TRP A 10 3.34 13.44 -11.13
CA TRP A 10 4.20 13.95 -10.07
C TRP A 10 4.00 15.46 -9.84
N LEU A 11 3.97 16.25 -10.91
CA LEU A 11 3.74 17.69 -10.84
C LEU A 11 2.36 18.03 -10.24
N SER A 12 1.30 17.31 -10.63
CA SER A 12 -0.05 17.54 -10.11
C SER A 12 -0.20 17.27 -8.62
N ARG A 13 0.73 16.52 -8.03
CA ARG A 13 0.76 16.16 -6.60
C ARG A 13 1.91 16.78 -5.82
N LEU A 14 2.62 17.75 -6.39
CA LEU A 14 3.83 18.34 -5.80
C LEU A 14 3.59 18.92 -4.40
N HIS A 15 2.43 19.56 -4.18
CA HIS A 15 2.04 20.13 -2.88
C HIS A 15 1.70 19.08 -1.81
N ARG A 16 1.67 17.80 -2.17
CA ARG A 16 1.34 16.66 -1.29
C ARG A 16 2.56 15.76 -1.01
N CYS A 17 3.73 16.34 -1.08
CA CYS A 17 4.99 15.66 -0.80
C CYS A 17 5.22 15.51 0.71
N ARG A 18 5.85 14.41 1.11
CA ARG A 18 6.46 14.21 2.43
C ARG A 18 5.52 14.41 3.63
N GLY A 19 4.21 14.23 3.46
CA GLY A 19 3.25 14.36 4.56
C GLY A 19 2.85 15.79 4.89
N PHE A 20 3.10 16.75 4.02
CA PHE A 20 2.63 18.12 4.21
C PHE A 20 1.10 18.15 4.39
N GLY A 21 0.63 18.81 5.46
CA GLY A 21 -0.79 18.93 5.80
C GLY A 21 -1.36 17.73 6.60
N ILE A 22 -0.57 16.71 6.93
CA ILE A 22 -0.99 15.60 7.79
C ILE A 22 -0.82 16.02 9.25
N GLN A 23 -1.93 16.13 10.00
CA GLN A 23 -1.92 16.51 11.41
C GLN A 23 -1.73 15.33 12.36
N SER A 24 -2.13 14.12 11.94
CA SER A 24 -1.94 12.91 12.73
C SER A 24 -0.47 12.51 12.80
N PRO A 25 0.14 12.45 14.00
CA PRO A 25 1.55 12.04 14.15
C PRO A 25 1.83 10.65 13.59
N THR A 26 0.91 9.71 13.80
CA THR A 26 1.04 8.33 13.30
C THR A 26 0.99 8.28 11.78
N ASP A 27 0.07 9.01 11.15
CA ASP A 27 -0.05 9.02 9.69
C ASP A 27 1.11 9.76 9.04
N TYR A 28 1.54 10.86 9.66
CA TYR A 28 2.76 11.55 9.25
C TYR A 28 3.97 10.62 9.29
N TRP A 29 4.11 9.83 10.38
CA TRP A 29 5.18 8.86 10.53
C TRP A 29 5.15 7.78 9.42
N ILE A 30 3.95 7.22 9.12
CA ILE A 30 3.79 6.25 8.03
C ILE A 30 4.21 6.86 6.69
N VAL A 31 3.74 8.07 6.40
CA VAL A 31 4.10 8.74 5.14
C VAL A 31 5.61 9.02 5.07
N ARG A 32 6.22 9.45 6.17
CA ARG A 32 7.63 9.86 6.19
C ARG A 32 8.59 8.68 6.15
N TYR A 33 8.30 7.63 6.92
CA TYR A 33 9.25 6.54 7.19
C TYR A 33 8.88 5.21 6.56
N VAL A 34 7.69 5.08 5.95
CA VAL A 34 7.30 3.89 5.19
C VAL A 34 7.10 4.25 3.73
N ILE A 35 6.23 5.21 3.43
CA ILE A 35 5.86 5.53 2.04
C ILE A 35 7.00 6.26 1.33
N ASN A 36 7.49 7.36 1.91
CA ASN A 36 8.51 8.25 1.31
C ASN A 36 9.90 8.05 1.91
N GLU A 37 10.20 6.87 2.43
CA GLU A 37 11.53 6.52 2.92
C GLU A 37 12.55 6.54 1.76
N HIS A 38 13.65 7.25 1.95
CA HIS A 38 14.70 7.41 0.95
C HIS A 38 15.99 6.68 1.29
N TRP A 39 16.11 6.11 2.50
CA TRP A 39 17.30 5.37 2.87
C TRP A 39 17.45 4.11 2.05
N PRO A 40 18.65 3.81 1.52
CA PRO A 40 18.88 2.58 0.78
C PRO A 40 18.87 1.39 1.73
N TYR A 41 17.95 0.46 1.50
CA TYR A 41 17.97 -0.85 2.15
C TYR A 41 18.95 -1.76 1.43
N TYR A 42 19.72 -2.56 2.15
CA TYR A 42 20.65 -3.53 1.54
C TYR A 42 19.95 -4.46 0.57
N GLN A 43 18.74 -4.90 0.90
CA GLN A 43 17.92 -5.77 0.08
C GLN A 43 17.56 -5.18 -1.30
N TYR A 44 17.63 -3.84 -1.47
CA TYR A 44 17.32 -3.21 -2.77
C TYR A 44 18.30 -3.60 -3.89
N SER A 45 19.52 -4.06 -3.55
CA SER A 45 20.47 -4.58 -4.51
C SER A 45 20.25 -6.06 -4.83
N GLU A 46 19.50 -6.76 -3.98
CA GLU A 46 19.27 -8.21 -4.07
C GLU A 46 17.99 -8.54 -4.84
N VAL A 47 16.95 -7.69 -4.71
CA VAL A 47 15.64 -7.91 -5.33
C VAL A 47 15.38 -6.99 -6.51
N GLY A 48 14.60 -7.46 -7.48
CA GLY A 48 14.09 -6.65 -8.60
C GLY A 48 15.13 -6.22 -9.62
N ARG A 49 16.20 -6.97 -9.84
CA ARG A 49 17.27 -6.62 -10.81
C ARG A 49 16.75 -6.51 -12.25
N GLY A 50 15.76 -7.33 -12.62
CA GLY A 50 15.13 -7.33 -13.96
C GLY A 50 13.85 -6.50 -14.06
N ASP A 51 13.41 -5.89 -12.97
CA ASP A 51 12.12 -5.20 -12.93
C ASP A 51 12.13 -3.86 -13.66
N ASP A 52 11.00 -3.53 -14.24
CA ASP A 52 10.78 -2.20 -14.79
C ASP A 52 10.73 -1.14 -13.66
N TRP A 53 10.70 0.13 -14.06
CA TRP A 53 10.71 1.22 -13.10
C TRP A 53 9.53 1.17 -12.12
N LEU A 54 8.31 0.87 -12.61
CA LEU A 54 7.11 0.90 -11.77
C LEU A 54 7.12 -0.28 -10.80
N ARG A 55 7.40 -1.49 -11.31
CA ARG A 55 7.49 -2.69 -10.49
C ARG A 55 8.53 -2.53 -9.38
N ARG A 56 9.70 -2.03 -9.73
CA ARG A 56 10.77 -1.77 -8.74
C ARG A 56 10.36 -0.72 -7.71
N LYS A 57 9.68 0.35 -8.13
CA LYS A 57 9.20 1.39 -7.22
C LYS A 57 8.17 0.85 -6.24
N LEU A 58 7.18 0.10 -6.72
CA LEU A 58 6.15 -0.51 -5.88
C LEU A 58 6.74 -1.62 -5.00
N GLY A 59 7.56 -2.49 -5.54
CA GLY A 59 8.21 -3.56 -4.79
C GLY A 59 9.04 -3.02 -3.61
N ARG A 60 9.79 -1.94 -3.80
CA ARG A 60 10.50 -1.27 -2.70
C ARG A 60 9.58 -0.71 -1.63
N LEU A 61 8.41 -0.20 -2.01
CA LEU A 61 7.39 0.20 -1.05
C LEU A 61 6.86 -1.00 -0.28
N TYR A 62 6.58 -2.10 -0.97
CA TYR A 62 6.03 -3.32 -0.37
C TYR A 62 7.03 -3.95 0.61
N LEU A 63 8.31 -3.97 0.27
CA LEU A 63 9.37 -4.33 1.21
C LEU A 63 9.31 -3.49 2.50
N ARG A 64 9.18 -2.16 2.39
CA ARG A 64 9.09 -1.27 3.56
C ARG A 64 7.81 -1.50 4.36
N ILE A 65 6.68 -1.76 3.71
CA ILE A 65 5.42 -2.09 4.38
C ILE A 65 5.56 -3.41 5.17
N ALA A 66 6.14 -4.45 4.56
CA ALA A 66 6.40 -5.71 5.25
C ALA A 66 7.37 -5.53 6.42
N ASN A 67 8.43 -4.74 6.23
CA ASN A 67 9.37 -4.40 7.30
C ASN A 67 8.71 -3.61 8.45
N TRP A 68 7.82 -2.71 8.15
CA TRP A 68 7.07 -1.96 9.16
C TRP A 68 6.09 -2.84 9.92
N ARG A 69 5.31 -3.68 9.22
CA ARG A 69 4.24 -4.47 9.83
C ARG A 69 4.74 -5.75 10.51
N GLN A 70 5.83 -6.33 10.01
CA GLN A 70 6.38 -7.60 10.50
C GLN A 70 5.32 -8.71 10.63
N PRO A 71 4.47 -8.93 9.59
CA PRO A 71 3.39 -9.91 9.67
C PRO A 71 3.91 -11.34 9.71
N ARG A 72 3.08 -12.26 10.21
CA ARG A 72 3.33 -13.71 10.11
C ARG A 72 2.93 -14.25 8.74
N VAL A 73 1.84 -13.71 8.20
CA VAL A 73 1.31 -14.11 6.90
C VAL A 73 1.07 -12.87 6.03
N ILE A 74 1.51 -12.96 4.78
CA ILE A 74 1.26 -11.97 3.73
C ILE A 74 0.46 -12.64 2.63
N VAL A 75 -0.72 -12.13 2.36
CA VAL A 75 -1.57 -12.61 1.26
C VAL A 75 -1.25 -11.80 0.00
N SER A 76 -0.59 -12.42 -0.97
CA SER A 76 -0.21 -11.76 -2.22
C SER A 76 0.07 -12.76 -3.33
N ASN A 77 -0.39 -12.45 -4.53
CA ASN A 77 -0.11 -13.24 -5.75
C ASN A 77 1.13 -12.73 -6.51
N ASP A 78 1.75 -11.64 -6.07
CA ASP A 78 2.87 -11.01 -6.75
C ASP A 78 3.87 -10.39 -5.76
N TYR A 79 5.03 -9.96 -6.23
CA TYR A 79 6.08 -9.33 -5.42
C TYR A 79 6.64 -10.19 -4.28
N GLY A 80 6.56 -11.52 -4.37
CA GLY A 80 7.00 -12.43 -3.31
C GLY A 80 8.39 -12.12 -2.76
N ASP A 81 9.36 -11.88 -3.64
CA ASP A 81 10.75 -11.55 -3.26
C ASP A 81 10.84 -10.27 -2.43
N TYR A 82 10.06 -9.25 -2.78
CA TYR A 82 10.06 -7.98 -2.04
C TYR A 82 9.38 -8.12 -0.68
N TRP A 83 8.27 -8.86 -0.60
CA TRP A 83 7.60 -9.15 0.65
C TRP A 83 8.52 -9.92 1.60
N GLN A 84 9.18 -10.97 1.07
CA GLN A 84 10.11 -11.81 1.83
C GLN A 84 11.35 -11.02 2.27
N ALA A 85 11.87 -10.13 1.43
CA ALA A 85 12.99 -9.26 1.79
C ALA A 85 12.62 -8.28 2.91
N GLY A 86 11.37 -7.80 2.97
CA GLY A 86 10.89 -6.91 4.03
C GLY A 86 10.62 -7.63 5.35
N CYS A 87 10.13 -8.87 5.30
CA CYS A 87 9.87 -9.69 6.48
C CYS A 87 10.24 -11.16 6.21
N ARG A 88 11.48 -11.53 6.53
CA ARG A 88 12.02 -12.88 6.24
C ARG A 88 11.25 -14.02 6.90
N ARG A 89 10.60 -13.76 8.03
CA ARG A 89 9.83 -14.75 8.79
C ARG A 89 8.41 -14.92 8.27
N ALA A 90 7.91 -14.02 7.41
CA ALA A 90 6.56 -14.08 6.91
C ALA A 90 6.38 -15.24 5.92
N VAL A 91 5.24 -15.89 5.98
CA VAL A 91 4.79 -16.81 4.95
C VAL A 91 3.99 -16.02 3.92
N VAL A 92 4.45 -16.04 2.66
CA VAL A 92 3.72 -15.42 1.55
C VAL A 92 2.82 -16.47 0.92
N THR A 93 1.53 -16.20 0.85
CA THR A 93 0.50 -17.10 0.31
C THR A 93 -0.42 -16.35 -0.65
N ASN A 94 -1.10 -17.06 -1.53
CA ASN A 94 -2.12 -16.50 -2.42
C ASN A 94 -3.55 -16.62 -1.86
N GLU A 95 -3.72 -17.31 -0.74
CA GLU A 95 -5.04 -17.54 -0.15
C GLU A 95 -5.17 -16.84 1.20
N ALA A 96 -6.28 -16.12 1.38
CA ALA A 96 -6.65 -15.54 2.65
C ALA A 96 -7.46 -16.56 3.48
N THR A 97 -6.94 -16.94 4.62
CA THR A 97 -7.63 -17.80 5.59
C THR A 97 -7.93 -16.99 6.86
N GLY A 98 -9.16 -16.51 7.01
CA GLY A 98 -9.56 -15.67 8.15
C GLY A 98 -9.03 -14.23 8.08
N ILE A 99 -8.70 -13.67 9.26
CA ILE A 99 -8.22 -12.28 9.36
C ILE A 99 -6.80 -12.18 8.80
N VAL A 100 -6.60 -11.21 7.92
CA VAL A 100 -5.30 -10.96 7.27
C VAL A 100 -4.50 -9.89 8.02
N GLU A 101 -3.21 -10.13 8.23
CA GLU A 101 -2.31 -9.13 8.81
C GLU A 101 -1.82 -8.14 7.74
N LEU A 102 -1.47 -8.66 6.56
CA LEU A 102 -1.07 -7.87 5.40
C LEU A 102 -1.57 -8.55 4.12
N MET A 103 -2.30 -7.80 3.30
CA MET A 103 -2.81 -8.26 2.01
C MET A 103 -2.39 -7.30 0.90
N HIS A 104 -2.03 -7.86 -0.24
CA HIS A 104 -1.84 -7.14 -1.49
C HIS A 104 -2.75 -7.73 -2.56
N THR A 105 -3.46 -6.87 -3.26
CA THR A 105 -4.33 -7.27 -4.36
C THR A 105 -4.43 -6.18 -5.43
N ASP A 106 -4.99 -6.51 -6.57
CA ASP A 106 -5.20 -5.57 -7.67
C ASP A 106 -6.55 -4.85 -7.54
N ILE A 107 -6.66 -3.67 -8.16
CA ILE A 107 -7.90 -2.87 -8.16
C ILE A 107 -9.07 -3.59 -8.85
N SER A 108 -8.81 -4.57 -9.70
CA SER A 108 -9.85 -5.40 -10.33
C SER A 108 -10.61 -6.25 -9.31
N GLU A 109 -9.97 -6.57 -8.17
CA GLU A 109 -10.57 -7.34 -7.08
C GLU A 109 -11.29 -6.46 -6.04
N ALA A 110 -11.37 -5.16 -6.27
CA ALA A 110 -11.88 -4.19 -5.29
C ALA A 110 -13.31 -4.48 -4.83
N ASP A 111 -14.20 -4.87 -5.74
CA ASP A 111 -15.60 -5.13 -5.41
C ASP A 111 -15.74 -6.46 -4.62
N SER A 112 -15.01 -7.49 -4.99
CA SER A 112 -14.91 -8.74 -4.24
C SER A 112 -14.36 -8.51 -2.84
N LEU A 113 -13.30 -7.71 -2.73
CA LEU A 113 -12.70 -7.34 -1.45
C LEU A 113 -13.68 -6.54 -0.58
N ALA A 114 -14.37 -5.52 -1.13
CA ALA A 114 -15.30 -4.69 -0.38
C ALA A 114 -16.41 -5.51 0.30
N ASN A 115 -16.88 -6.57 -0.36
CA ASN A 115 -17.93 -7.45 0.15
C ASN A 115 -17.46 -8.37 1.30
N ARG A 116 -16.17 -8.60 1.43
CA ARG A 116 -15.60 -9.51 2.45
C ARG A 116 -14.72 -8.81 3.49
N LEU A 117 -14.56 -7.50 3.44
CA LEU A 117 -13.71 -6.76 4.38
C LEU A 117 -14.04 -7.07 5.84
N GLU A 118 -15.32 -7.06 6.22
CA GLU A 118 -15.75 -7.31 7.59
C GLU A 118 -15.24 -8.63 8.18
N SER A 119 -15.19 -9.69 7.37
CA SER A 119 -14.73 -11.02 7.79
C SER A 119 -13.22 -11.25 7.57
N THR A 120 -12.55 -10.31 6.90
CA THR A 120 -11.16 -10.51 6.44
C THR A 120 -10.17 -9.60 7.18
N VAL A 121 -10.62 -8.48 7.75
CA VAL A 121 -9.73 -7.49 8.38
C VAL A 121 -10.08 -7.21 9.82
N ASP A 122 -9.09 -6.78 10.60
CA ASP A 122 -9.22 -6.24 11.94
C ASP A 122 -8.52 -4.87 12.06
N ASP A 123 -8.48 -4.32 13.28
CA ASP A 123 -7.86 -3.02 13.57
C ASP A 123 -6.35 -2.96 13.21
N HIS A 124 -5.70 -4.10 13.06
CA HIS A 124 -4.26 -4.20 12.78
C HIS A 124 -3.96 -4.56 11.33
N SER A 125 -4.96 -4.89 10.55
CA SER A 125 -4.81 -5.28 9.16
C SER A 125 -4.32 -4.11 8.29
N VAL A 126 -3.52 -4.44 7.28
CA VAL A 126 -3.10 -3.51 6.22
C VAL A 126 -3.43 -4.15 4.89
N VAL A 127 -4.14 -3.41 4.04
CA VAL A 127 -4.43 -3.86 2.67
C VAL A 127 -3.83 -2.88 1.67
N VAL A 128 -3.08 -3.41 0.73
CA VAL A 128 -2.47 -2.67 -0.38
C VAL A 128 -3.21 -3.02 -1.67
N ILE A 129 -3.70 -2.00 -2.36
CA ILE A 129 -4.42 -2.14 -3.64
C ILE A 129 -3.55 -1.57 -4.75
N GLU A 130 -3.14 -2.40 -5.70
CA GLU A 130 -2.38 -1.93 -6.86
C GLU A 130 -3.30 -1.47 -8.00
N GLY A 131 -2.80 -0.58 -8.86
CA GLY A 131 -3.47 -0.22 -10.10
C GLY A 131 -4.57 0.84 -9.98
N LEU A 132 -4.56 1.69 -8.94
CA LEU A 132 -5.60 2.70 -8.70
C LEU A 132 -5.93 3.57 -9.91
N TRP A 133 -4.95 3.87 -10.77
CA TRP A 133 -5.14 4.69 -11.98
C TRP A 133 -6.01 4.01 -13.05
N ARG A 134 -6.18 2.69 -12.96
CA ARG A 134 -6.99 1.89 -13.91
C ARG A 134 -8.47 1.96 -13.61
N ASN A 135 -8.84 2.04 -12.31
CA ASN A 135 -10.23 2.11 -11.86
C ASN A 135 -10.39 3.00 -10.62
N ARG A 136 -10.46 4.32 -10.85
CA ARG A 136 -10.64 5.32 -9.78
C ARG A 136 -12.01 5.23 -9.11
N GLU A 137 -13.00 4.69 -9.78
CA GLU A 137 -14.35 4.46 -9.25
C GLU A 137 -14.34 3.37 -8.17
N ALA A 138 -13.74 2.22 -8.49
CA ALA A 138 -13.58 1.13 -7.53
C ALA A 138 -12.80 1.59 -6.28
N TRP A 139 -11.73 2.39 -6.46
CA TRP A 139 -11.01 2.99 -5.34
C TRP A 139 -11.90 3.89 -4.48
N ARG A 140 -12.77 4.71 -5.09
CA ARG A 140 -13.72 5.55 -4.33
C ARG A 140 -14.71 4.71 -3.52
N ARG A 141 -15.23 3.61 -4.09
CA ARG A 141 -16.12 2.68 -3.37
C ARG A 141 -15.41 2.02 -2.19
N LEU A 142 -14.20 1.53 -2.36
CA LEU A 142 -13.39 0.96 -1.26
C LEU A 142 -13.18 1.96 -0.13
N LYS A 143 -12.80 3.19 -0.46
CA LYS A 143 -12.64 4.24 0.54
C LYS A 143 -13.94 4.57 1.27
N ALA A 144 -15.08 4.49 0.62
CA ALA A 144 -16.38 4.75 1.22
C ALA A 144 -16.81 3.66 2.21
N ASN A 145 -16.22 2.45 2.15
CA ASN A 145 -16.55 1.36 3.05
C ASN A 145 -16.37 1.77 4.51
N GLN A 146 -17.32 1.38 5.37
CA GLN A 146 -17.36 1.76 6.78
C GLN A 146 -16.21 1.20 7.62
N HIS A 147 -15.65 0.07 7.22
CA HIS A 147 -14.52 -0.57 7.91
C HIS A 147 -13.19 0.12 7.62
N VAL A 148 -13.08 0.84 6.50
CA VAL A 148 -11.87 1.57 6.12
C VAL A 148 -11.80 2.88 6.90
N ARG A 149 -10.71 3.10 7.63
CA ARG A 149 -10.50 4.30 8.45
C ARG A 149 -9.47 5.25 7.84
N ILE A 150 -8.31 4.76 7.48
CA ILE A 150 -7.25 5.60 6.91
C ILE A 150 -6.92 5.10 5.52
N THR A 151 -6.80 6.02 4.57
CA THR A 151 -6.37 5.68 3.22
C THR A 151 -5.21 6.55 2.76
N PHE A 152 -4.27 5.94 2.06
CA PHE A 152 -3.19 6.66 1.35
C PHE A 152 -3.30 6.36 -0.13
N ASP A 153 -3.64 7.38 -0.93
CA ASP A 153 -3.69 7.31 -2.39
C ASP A 153 -2.34 7.74 -2.96
N LEU A 154 -1.57 6.77 -3.45
CA LEU A 154 -0.25 6.98 -4.04
C LEU A 154 -0.29 7.01 -5.58
N TYR A 155 -1.46 7.09 -6.19
CA TYR A 155 -1.73 7.00 -7.62
C TYR A 155 -1.56 5.59 -8.20
N TYR A 156 -0.39 4.98 -8.03
CA TYR A 156 -0.08 3.64 -8.56
C TYR A 156 -0.67 2.53 -7.68
N CYS A 157 -0.67 2.76 -6.40
CA CYS A 157 -1.31 1.89 -5.42
C CYS A 157 -1.97 2.72 -4.32
N GLY A 158 -2.76 2.07 -3.48
CA GLY A 158 -3.35 2.65 -2.27
C GLY A 158 -3.11 1.75 -1.09
N ILE A 159 -3.11 2.33 0.10
CA ILE A 159 -2.98 1.61 1.36
C ILE A 159 -4.23 1.89 2.18
N LEU A 160 -4.83 0.84 2.72
CA LEU A 160 -6.00 0.88 3.59
C LEU A 160 -5.61 0.42 4.99
N LEU A 161 -6.03 1.17 6.01
CA LEU A 161 -5.92 0.81 7.43
C LEU A 161 -7.31 0.81 8.06
N PHE A 162 -7.52 -0.04 9.06
CA PHE A 162 -8.84 -0.38 9.58
C PHE A 162 -9.05 -0.07 11.07
N ASP A 163 -8.09 0.55 11.75
CA ASP A 163 -8.15 0.89 13.18
C ASP A 163 -9.44 1.63 13.54
N SER A 164 -10.39 0.92 14.12
CA SER A 164 -11.75 1.39 14.43
C SER A 164 -11.79 2.56 15.41
N LYS A 165 -10.73 2.76 16.21
CA LYS A 165 -10.58 3.87 17.17
C LYS A 165 -10.27 5.20 16.49
N ARG A 166 -9.94 5.17 15.20
CA ARG A 166 -9.49 6.34 14.46
C ARG A 166 -10.64 6.98 13.67
N ALA A 167 -10.64 8.29 13.62
CA ALA A 167 -11.51 9.04 12.71
C ALA A 167 -11.10 8.75 11.26
N LYS A 168 -12.09 8.69 10.36
CA LYS A 168 -11.85 8.45 8.94
C LYS A 168 -11.04 9.58 8.32
N GLN A 169 -9.96 9.23 7.62
CA GLN A 169 -9.06 10.17 6.95
C GLN A 169 -8.60 9.61 5.59
N ASP A 170 -8.65 10.46 4.59
CA ASP A 170 -8.22 10.14 3.22
C ASP A 170 -7.04 11.04 2.84
N TYR A 171 -5.88 10.45 2.60
CA TYR A 171 -4.67 11.16 2.20
C TYR A 171 -4.32 10.89 0.73
N ILE A 172 -4.00 11.94 -0.01
CA ILE A 172 -3.36 11.82 -1.32
C ILE A 172 -1.90 12.19 -1.13
N ILE A 173 -1.01 11.28 -1.48
CA ILE A 173 0.43 11.43 -1.30
C ILE A 173 1.13 11.43 -2.66
N ASN A 174 2.09 12.32 -2.82
CA ASN A 174 3.00 12.25 -3.95
C ASN A 174 4.06 11.17 -3.68
N PHE A 175 4.08 10.17 -4.55
CA PHE A 175 4.93 8.98 -4.39
C PHE A 175 5.73 8.73 -5.66
#